data_0c10fc9be9e11ca0e18d6244e369c9fa
#
_entry.id   0c10fc9be9e11ca0e18d6244e369c9fa
#
_cell.length_a   1.000
_cell.length_b   1.000
_cell.length_c   1.000
_cell.angle_alpha   90.00
_cell.angle_beta   90.00
_cell.angle_gamma   90.00
#
_symmetry.space_group_name_H-M   'P 1'
#
loop_
_entity.id
_entity.type
_entity.pdbx_description
1 polymer ?
#
loop_
_entity_poly.entity_id
_entity_poly.type
_entity_poly.pdbx_seq_one_letter_code
_entity_poly.pdbx_strand_id
1 'polypeptide(L)'
;MKRVALVIQYDGSYFSGWQRQKNAISVQETIENCLFKISNQIIKTFASGRTDAGVHASGQVIHFDIDFVIPIDRYADVLNSRLPHTIRILESVEVKNSWHACYSAVYRHYRYVINNSKIPNLFLNKWSWHRYQKYLDEFSMSIALDGMIGEHDFFAFQKSGSNRSTSVTTIKYIKLERTEDLILIDIKATGFLYGMVRSIVGQLVLVGEKKITPDIFKDRWVLKKKHDVRESAPAKGLCFVNSVYEENIFKRINKKDLFPKFVLRGYS
;
A
#
# COMPACT_ATOMS: atom_id res chain seq x y z
N MET A 1 -16.91 -26.35 0.83
CA MET A 1 -15.90 -25.30 1.08
C MET A 1 -16.22 -24.10 0.21
N LYS A 2 -16.32 -22.89 0.79
CA LYS A 2 -16.63 -21.65 0.07
C LYS A 2 -15.40 -20.76 0.08
N ARG A 3 -15.17 -19.99 -0.99
CA ARG A 3 -14.14 -18.97 -1.05
C ARG A 3 -14.72 -17.62 -0.69
N VAL A 4 -14.20 -17.04 0.37
CA VAL A 4 -14.61 -15.73 0.90
C VAL A 4 -13.51 -14.71 0.60
N ALA A 5 -13.88 -13.59 0.01
CA ALA A 5 -13.00 -12.43 -0.16
C ALA A 5 -13.42 -11.31 0.79
N LEU A 6 -12.44 -10.64 1.39
CA LEU A 6 -12.63 -9.52 2.30
C LEU A 6 -11.88 -8.30 1.81
N VAL A 7 -12.47 -7.12 2.01
CA VAL A 7 -11.72 -5.85 2.00
C VAL A 7 -11.42 -5.45 3.43
N ILE A 8 -10.16 -5.14 3.69
CA ILE A 8 -9.66 -4.86 5.04
C ILE A 8 -8.89 -3.55 5.11
N GLN A 9 -8.97 -2.89 6.26
CA GLN A 9 -8.10 -1.77 6.65
C GLN A 9 -7.24 -2.17 7.82
N TYR A 10 -6.01 -1.62 7.89
CA TYR A 10 -5.16 -1.75 9.07
C TYR A 10 -4.19 -0.59 9.25
N ASP A 11 -3.94 -0.27 10.53
CA ASP A 11 -2.85 0.59 10.95
C ASP A 11 -1.55 -0.22 11.00
N GLY A 12 -0.70 -0.03 10.00
CA GLY A 12 0.54 -0.79 9.84
C GLY A 12 1.55 -0.55 10.97
N SER A 13 1.44 0.54 11.74
CA SER A 13 2.38 0.87 12.81
C SER A 13 2.41 -0.16 13.95
N TYR A 14 1.38 -1.01 14.05
CA TYR A 14 1.28 -2.09 15.03
C TYR A 14 1.77 -3.44 14.52
N PHE A 15 2.23 -3.52 13.25
CA PHE A 15 2.53 -4.79 12.61
C PHE A 15 3.90 -4.78 11.93
N SER A 16 4.55 -5.93 11.96
CA SER A 16 5.76 -6.19 11.20
C SER A 16 5.48 -6.55 9.74
N GLY A 17 4.45 -5.91 9.16
CA GLY A 17 3.97 -6.09 7.80
C GLY A 17 2.83 -7.11 7.69
N TRP A 18 2.48 -7.41 6.43
CA TRP A 18 1.40 -8.37 6.14
C TRP A 18 1.75 -9.81 6.51
N GLN A 19 2.90 -10.29 6.03
CA GLN A 19 3.26 -11.71 6.02
C GLN A 19 3.57 -12.23 7.43
N ARG A 20 3.01 -13.40 7.79
CA ARG A 20 3.36 -14.15 9.02
C ARG A 20 4.87 -14.37 9.12
N GLN A 21 5.41 -14.15 10.30
CA GLN A 21 6.82 -14.30 10.65
C GLN A 21 6.95 -14.99 12.01
N LYS A 22 8.10 -15.67 12.27
CA LYS A 22 8.27 -16.44 13.50
C LYS A 22 8.25 -15.60 14.79
N ASN A 23 8.82 -14.39 14.76
CA ASN A 23 9.10 -13.62 15.97
C ASN A 23 8.49 -12.20 15.92
N ALA A 24 7.42 -11.98 15.16
CA ALA A 24 6.84 -10.66 15.02
C ALA A 24 5.34 -10.74 14.66
N ILE A 25 4.54 -9.86 15.25
CA ILE A 25 3.10 -9.79 15.01
C ILE A 25 2.86 -9.27 13.59
N SER A 26 2.09 -10.00 12.81
CA SER A 26 1.70 -9.65 11.44
C SER A 26 0.20 -9.55 11.28
N VAL A 27 -0.25 -8.81 10.25
CA VAL A 27 -1.68 -8.68 9.94
C VAL A 27 -2.27 -10.03 9.58
N GLN A 28 -1.56 -10.83 8.76
CA GLN A 28 -1.97 -12.17 8.33
C GLN A 28 -2.23 -13.08 9.53
N GLU A 29 -1.28 -13.18 10.45
CA GLU A 29 -1.40 -14.03 11.62
C GLU A 29 -2.55 -13.61 12.53
N THR A 30 -2.73 -12.29 12.73
CA THR A 30 -3.83 -11.77 13.55
C THR A 30 -5.20 -12.16 12.99
N ILE A 31 -5.37 -12.09 11.66
CA ILE A 31 -6.62 -12.46 11.00
C ILE A 31 -6.81 -13.98 11.04
N GLU A 32 -5.76 -14.77 10.74
CA GLU A 32 -5.83 -16.23 10.76
C GLU A 32 -6.14 -16.79 12.16
N ASN A 33 -5.55 -16.21 13.21
CA ASN A 33 -5.88 -16.54 14.61
C ASN A 33 -7.33 -16.18 14.97
N CYS A 34 -7.85 -15.06 14.44
CA CYS A 34 -9.25 -14.69 14.61
C CYS A 34 -10.19 -15.70 13.92
N LEU A 35 -9.88 -16.09 12.69
CA LEU A 35 -10.62 -17.10 11.94
C LEU A 35 -10.61 -18.45 12.67
N PHE A 36 -9.45 -18.87 13.20
CA PHE A 36 -9.33 -20.11 13.99
C PHE A 36 -10.25 -20.10 15.23
N LYS A 37 -10.26 -18.98 15.98
CA LYS A 37 -11.14 -18.84 17.18
C LYS A 37 -12.63 -18.92 16.85
N ILE A 38 -13.03 -18.59 15.63
CA ILE A 38 -14.44 -18.60 15.21
C ILE A 38 -14.84 -19.97 14.68
N SER A 39 -13.99 -20.61 13.88
CA SER A 39 -14.32 -21.82 13.10
C SER A 39 -13.70 -23.10 13.64
N ASN A 40 -12.72 -23.00 14.54
CA ASN A 40 -11.83 -24.07 14.98
C ASN A 40 -11.09 -24.76 13.82
N GLN A 41 -10.88 -24.03 12.70
CA GLN A 41 -10.18 -24.52 11.50
C GLN A 41 -8.90 -23.72 11.28
N ILE A 42 -7.81 -24.39 10.87
CA ILE A 42 -6.59 -23.72 10.43
C ILE A 42 -6.82 -23.20 9.01
N ILE A 43 -7.02 -21.89 8.90
CA ILE A 43 -7.34 -21.21 7.65
C ILE A 43 -6.15 -20.37 7.23
N LYS A 44 -5.73 -20.52 5.97
CA LYS A 44 -4.68 -19.71 5.36
C LYS A 44 -5.29 -18.58 4.54
N THR A 45 -4.81 -17.37 4.77
CA THR A 45 -5.25 -16.18 4.03
C THR A 45 -4.26 -15.77 2.95
N PHE A 46 -4.75 -15.26 1.83
CA PHE A 46 -3.97 -14.80 0.69
C PHE A 46 -4.32 -13.36 0.36
N ALA A 47 -3.33 -12.46 0.40
CA ALA A 47 -3.54 -11.03 0.10
C ALA A 47 -3.27 -10.69 -1.36
N SER A 48 -3.88 -9.62 -1.84
CA SER A 48 -3.64 -9.07 -3.18
C SER A 48 -2.23 -8.48 -3.35
N GLY A 49 -1.63 -8.02 -2.25
CA GLY A 49 -0.26 -7.54 -2.19
C GLY A 49 0.30 -7.61 -0.78
N ARG A 50 1.59 -7.90 -0.64
CA ARG A 50 2.27 -7.82 0.65
C ARG A 50 2.65 -6.39 0.94
N THR A 51 2.55 -5.99 2.21
CA THR A 51 3.03 -4.69 2.70
C THR A 51 4.18 -4.90 3.67
N ASP A 52 5.15 -3.98 3.66
CA ASP A 52 6.29 -3.97 4.58
C ASP A 52 5.85 -3.63 6.02
N ALA A 53 6.74 -3.86 6.99
CA ALA A 53 6.56 -3.40 8.36
C ALA A 53 6.27 -1.89 8.42
N GLY A 54 5.22 -1.50 9.16
CA GLY A 54 4.80 -0.13 9.33
C GLY A 54 3.99 0.47 8.17
N VAL A 55 3.77 -0.25 7.07
CA VAL A 55 2.95 0.21 5.93
C VAL A 55 1.47 -0.03 6.22
N HIS A 56 0.66 1.00 6.02
CA HIS A 56 -0.79 0.98 6.24
C HIS A 56 -1.55 0.41 5.04
N ALA A 57 -2.81 0.05 5.27
CA ALA A 57 -3.74 -0.24 4.20
C ALA A 57 -5.14 0.31 4.50
N SER A 58 -5.77 0.89 3.49
CA SER A 58 -7.15 1.37 3.55
C SER A 58 -8.14 0.49 2.78
N GLY A 59 -7.65 -0.42 1.93
CA GLY A 59 -8.48 -1.31 1.13
C GLY A 59 -7.70 -2.52 0.61
N GLN A 60 -6.92 -3.18 1.49
CA GLN A 60 -6.29 -4.45 1.16
C GLN A 60 -7.35 -5.50 0.92
N VAL A 61 -7.16 -6.34 -0.10
CA VAL A 61 -8.06 -7.44 -0.40
C VAL A 61 -7.39 -8.76 -0.06
N ILE A 62 -8.11 -9.61 0.68
CA ILE A 62 -7.68 -10.95 1.01
C ILE A 62 -8.74 -11.97 0.61
N HIS A 63 -8.36 -13.24 0.47
CA HIS A 63 -9.30 -14.34 0.39
C HIS A 63 -8.84 -15.54 1.21
N PHE A 64 -9.75 -16.42 1.53
CA PHE A 64 -9.53 -17.71 2.15
C PHE A 64 -10.65 -18.67 1.80
N ASP A 65 -10.38 -19.97 1.97
CA ASP A 65 -11.36 -21.03 1.81
C ASP A 65 -11.81 -21.52 3.19
N ILE A 66 -13.11 -21.69 3.39
CA ILE A 66 -13.68 -22.08 4.67
C ILE A 66 -14.89 -22.99 4.48
N ASP A 67 -15.05 -23.93 5.41
CA ASP A 67 -16.17 -24.84 5.46
C ASP A 67 -17.07 -24.61 6.69
N PHE A 68 -17.09 -23.38 7.16
CA PHE A 68 -17.87 -22.95 8.32
C PHE A 68 -19.05 -22.08 7.87
N VAL A 69 -20.24 -22.36 8.41
CA VAL A 69 -21.49 -21.76 7.95
C VAL A 69 -21.80 -20.46 8.73
N ILE A 70 -21.26 -19.36 8.23
CA ILE A 70 -21.76 -18.01 8.57
C ILE A 70 -22.32 -17.43 7.26
N PRO A 71 -23.44 -16.67 7.30
CA PRO A 71 -23.85 -15.86 6.14
C PRO A 71 -22.71 -14.97 5.67
N ILE A 72 -22.45 -14.92 4.36
CA ILE A 72 -21.26 -14.27 3.80
C ILE A 72 -21.16 -12.81 4.19
N ASP A 73 -22.29 -12.11 4.22
CA ASP A 73 -22.40 -10.69 4.61
C ASP A 73 -22.13 -10.44 6.10
N ARG A 74 -22.13 -11.48 6.93
CA ARG A 74 -21.86 -11.41 8.38
C ARG A 74 -20.38 -11.61 8.75
N TYR A 75 -19.53 -12.07 7.83
CA TYR A 75 -18.09 -12.25 8.15
C TYR A 75 -17.44 -10.95 8.62
N ALA A 76 -17.79 -9.80 8.02
CA ALA A 76 -17.27 -8.51 8.44
C ALA A 76 -17.62 -8.21 9.89
N ASP A 77 -18.88 -8.36 10.30
CA ASP A 77 -19.33 -8.10 11.68
C ASP A 77 -18.69 -9.05 12.68
N VAL A 78 -18.71 -10.37 12.37
CA VAL A 78 -18.18 -11.41 13.25
C VAL A 78 -16.67 -11.26 13.46
N LEU A 79 -15.92 -10.94 12.43
CA LEU A 79 -14.48 -10.69 12.54
C LEU A 79 -14.19 -9.38 13.28
N ASN A 80 -14.91 -8.31 12.96
CA ASN A 80 -14.73 -7.01 13.60
C ASN A 80 -15.02 -7.02 15.10
N SER A 81 -15.90 -7.91 15.58
CA SER A 81 -16.17 -8.05 17.03
C SER A 81 -15.02 -8.69 17.81
N ARG A 82 -14.04 -9.30 17.14
CA ARG A 82 -12.94 -10.06 17.74
C ARG A 82 -11.55 -9.54 17.37
N LEU A 83 -11.43 -8.86 16.22
CA LEU A 83 -10.18 -8.27 15.77
C LEU A 83 -9.81 -7.06 16.63
N PRO A 84 -8.51 -6.78 16.83
CA PRO A 84 -8.08 -5.55 17.48
C PRO A 84 -8.54 -4.33 16.67
N HIS A 85 -8.68 -3.18 17.35
CA HIS A 85 -9.10 -1.92 16.72
C HIS A 85 -8.19 -1.45 15.58
N THR A 86 -6.98 -2.01 15.48
CA THR A 86 -5.98 -1.72 14.45
C THR A 86 -6.25 -2.44 13.12
N ILE A 87 -7.23 -3.35 13.06
CA ILE A 87 -7.70 -4.02 11.84
C ILE A 87 -9.22 -3.88 11.75
N ARG A 88 -9.74 -3.57 10.56
CA ARG A 88 -11.19 -3.54 10.26
C ARG A 88 -11.48 -4.23 8.94
N ILE A 89 -12.50 -5.06 8.93
CA ILE A 89 -13.09 -5.65 7.74
C ILE A 89 -14.20 -4.71 7.27
N LEU A 90 -14.14 -4.28 6.01
CA LEU A 90 -15.11 -3.34 5.43
C LEU A 90 -16.26 -4.06 4.73
N GLU A 91 -15.95 -5.13 4.01
CA GLU A 91 -16.91 -5.90 3.25
C GLU A 91 -16.42 -7.33 3.10
N SER A 92 -17.38 -8.27 3.04
CA SER A 92 -17.17 -9.69 2.76
C SER A 92 -18.08 -10.15 1.62
N VAL A 93 -17.53 -10.91 0.68
CA VAL A 93 -18.25 -11.44 -0.47
C VAL A 93 -17.81 -12.88 -0.76
N GLU A 94 -18.73 -13.69 -1.31
CA GLU A 94 -18.38 -14.99 -1.87
C GLU A 94 -17.85 -14.79 -3.30
N VAL A 95 -16.79 -15.53 -3.62
CA VAL A 95 -16.17 -15.50 -4.95
C VAL A 95 -15.99 -16.92 -5.49
N LYS A 96 -15.85 -17.04 -6.80
CA LYS A 96 -15.61 -18.34 -7.46
C LYS A 96 -14.29 -18.96 -6.95
N ASN A 97 -14.21 -20.28 -6.87
CA ASN A 97 -13.00 -20.98 -6.42
C ASN A 97 -11.77 -20.71 -7.32
N SER A 98 -11.97 -20.32 -8.57
CA SER A 98 -10.90 -19.90 -9.49
C SER A 98 -10.38 -18.50 -9.21
N TRP A 99 -11.12 -17.66 -8.46
CA TRP A 99 -10.71 -16.29 -8.15
C TRP A 99 -9.63 -16.26 -7.07
N HIS A 100 -8.63 -15.40 -7.23
CA HIS A 100 -7.52 -15.27 -6.29
C HIS A 100 -7.17 -13.80 -6.05
N ALA A 101 -7.13 -13.36 -4.79
CA ALA A 101 -6.90 -11.96 -4.44
C ALA A 101 -5.68 -11.34 -5.13
N CYS A 102 -4.60 -12.10 -5.28
CA CYS A 102 -3.38 -11.61 -5.93
C CYS A 102 -3.43 -11.74 -7.46
N TYR A 103 -3.78 -12.92 -7.97
CA TYR A 103 -3.65 -13.21 -9.41
C TYR A 103 -4.78 -12.65 -10.26
N SER A 104 -5.97 -12.48 -9.68
CA SER A 104 -7.11 -11.86 -10.36
C SER A 104 -7.08 -10.33 -10.35
N ALA A 105 -6.12 -9.72 -9.62
CA ALA A 105 -6.03 -8.27 -9.57
C ALA A 105 -5.34 -7.70 -10.81
N VAL A 106 -6.02 -6.75 -11.47
CA VAL A 106 -5.53 -6.04 -12.65
C VAL A 106 -4.43 -5.04 -12.29
N TYR A 107 -4.65 -4.26 -11.25
CA TYR A 107 -3.62 -3.37 -10.69
C TYR A 107 -3.84 -3.12 -9.20
N ARG A 108 -2.79 -2.60 -8.54
CA ARG A 108 -2.77 -2.15 -7.14
C ARG A 108 -2.51 -0.67 -7.11
N HIS A 109 -3.05 0.00 -6.11
CA HIS A 109 -2.89 1.42 -5.89
C HIS A 109 -2.24 1.68 -4.54
N TYR A 110 -1.15 2.43 -4.55
CA TYR A 110 -0.50 2.97 -3.35
C TYR A 110 -0.56 4.48 -3.36
N ARG A 111 -0.70 5.06 -2.17
CA ARG A 111 -0.51 6.49 -1.91
C ARG A 111 0.59 6.68 -0.89
N TYR A 112 1.49 7.59 -1.18
CA TYR A 112 2.47 8.06 -0.21
C TYR A 112 2.14 9.50 0.17
N VAL A 113 2.27 9.84 1.49
CA VAL A 113 2.02 11.18 2.03
C VAL A 113 3.29 11.73 2.63
N ILE A 114 3.72 12.91 2.14
CA ILE A 114 4.81 13.69 2.73
C ILE A 114 4.18 14.92 3.37
N ASN A 115 4.48 15.17 4.65
CA ASN A 115 4.17 16.42 5.32
C ASN A 115 5.40 17.33 5.24
N ASN A 116 5.31 18.39 4.44
CA ASN A 116 6.40 19.33 4.20
C ASN A 116 6.20 20.66 4.97
N SER A 117 5.38 20.62 6.03
CA SER A 117 5.19 21.77 6.93
C SER A 117 6.46 22.11 7.71
N LYS A 118 6.68 23.37 8.00
CA LYS A 118 7.82 23.84 8.82
C LYS A 118 7.79 23.24 10.20
N ILE A 119 6.62 23.14 10.81
CA ILE A 119 6.40 22.57 12.14
C ILE A 119 5.73 21.19 11.99
N PRO A 120 6.25 20.13 12.65
CA PRO A 120 5.62 18.80 12.59
C PRO A 120 4.19 18.85 13.13
N ASN A 121 3.26 18.21 12.43
CA ASN A 121 1.91 18.00 12.89
C ASN A 121 1.81 16.63 13.59
N LEU A 122 1.51 16.61 14.88
CA LEU A 122 1.42 15.39 15.69
C LEU A 122 0.33 14.42 15.20
N PHE A 123 -0.80 14.94 14.70
CA PHE A 123 -1.90 14.13 14.19
C PHE A 123 -1.57 13.43 12.87
N LEU A 124 -0.63 13.97 12.10
CA LEU A 124 -0.16 13.39 10.85
C LEU A 124 1.07 12.47 11.02
N ASN A 125 1.68 12.45 12.21
CA ASN A 125 2.97 11.79 12.42
C ASN A 125 2.95 10.29 12.14
N LYS A 126 1.82 9.59 12.37
CA LYS A 126 1.67 8.16 12.07
C LYS A 126 1.37 7.86 10.60
N TRP A 127 0.88 8.85 9.84
CA TRP A 127 0.29 8.66 8.51
C TRP A 127 1.02 9.39 7.40
N SER A 128 2.11 10.10 7.74
CA SER A 128 2.91 10.86 6.79
C SER A 128 4.39 10.84 7.16
N TRP A 129 5.21 11.14 6.18
CA TRP A 129 6.62 11.43 6.39
C TRP A 129 6.81 12.92 6.55
N HIS A 130 7.02 13.41 7.77
CA HIS A 130 7.44 14.79 7.97
C HIS A 130 8.86 14.98 7.43
N ARG A 131 8.98 15.83 6.41
CA ARG A 131 10.24 16.14 5.76
C ARG A 131 10.32 17.62 5.48
N TYR A 132 11.02 18.35 6.35
CA TYR A 132 11.25 19.77 6.22
C TYR A 132 12.72 20.11 6.53
N GLN A 133 13.58 20.03 5.50
CA GLN A 133 14.89 20.69 5.48
C GLN A 133 14.78 22.00 4.69
N LYS A 134 13.93 21.99 3.67
CA LYS A 134 13.45 23.11 2.87
C LYS A 134 12.11 22.75 2.24
N TYR A 135 11.43 23.74 1.68
CA TYR A 135 10.23 23.53 0.89
C TYR A 135 10.56 22.71 -0.37
N LEU A 136 9.89 21.58 -0.53
CA LEU A 136 10.16 20.66 -1.64
C LEU A 136 9.63 21.27 -2.95
N ASP A 137 10.43 21.18 -4.00
CA ASP A 137 10.07 21.62 -5.36
C ASP A 137 9.25 20.52 -6.05
N GLU A 138 7.92 20.58 -5.92
CA GLU A 138 7.01 19.61 -6.51
C GLU A 138 6.99 19.63 -8.04
N PHE A 139 7.34 20.74 -8.66
CA PHE A 139 7.42 20.82 -10.11
C PHE A 139 8.58 19.97 -10.64
N SER A 140 9.77 20.12 -10.08
CA SER A 140 10.92 19.26 -10.41
C SER A 140 10.65 17.80 -10.08
N MET A 141 9.96 17.51 -8.95
CA MET A 141 9.56 16.14 -8.59
C MET A 141 8.59 15.54 -9.63
N SER A 142 7.66 16.33 -10.16
CA SER A 142 6.73 15.89 -11.21
C SER A 142 7.45 15.57 -12.51
N ILE A 143 8.39 16.43 -12.92
CA ILE A 143 9.23 16.20 -14.11
C ILE A 143 10.01 14.88 -13.96
N ALA A 144 10.52 14.58 -12.77
CA ALA A 144 11.26 13.34 -12.53
C ALA A 144 10.40 12.07 -12.72
N LEU A 145 9.07 12.17 -12.59
CA LEU A 145 8.14 11.07 -12.81
C LEU A 145 7.79 10.86 -14.30
N ASP A 146 8.11 11.82 -15.16
CA ASP A 146 7.85 11.71 -16.59
C ASP A 146 8.58 10.51 -17.18
N GLY A 147 7.86 9.73 -17.98
CA GLY A 147 8.37 8.52 -18.60
C GLY A 147 8.34 7.26 -17.73
N MET A 148 7.88 7.34 -16.46
CA MET A 148 7.70 6.12 -15.63
C MET A 148 6.42 5.35 -15.95
N ILE A 149 5.45 5.97 -16.63
CA ILE A 149 4.22 5.29 -17.07
C ILE A 149 4.59 4.31 -18.20
N GLY A 150 4.01 3.11 -18.16
CA GLY A 150 4.31 2.05 -19.10
C GLY A 150 5.01 0.87 -18.45
N GLU A 151 5.46 -0.07 -19.29
CA GLU A 151 6.21 -1.24 -18.89
C GLU A 151 7.70 -0.95 -18.87
N HIS A 152 8.32 -1.09 -17.72
CA HIS A 152 9.76 -0.81 -17.55
C HIS A 152 10.38 -1.78 -16.53
N ASP A 153 11.70 -1.88 -16.59
CA ASP A 153 12.50 -2.60 -15.60
C ASP A 153 12.85 -1.66 -14.44
N PHE A 154 12.19 -1.85 -13.31
CA PHE A 154 12.39 -1.07 -12.09
C PHE A 154 13.40 -1.68 -11.11
N PHE A 155 14.37 -2.45 -11.60
CA PHE A 155 15.40 -3.12 -10.79
C PHE A 155 16.10 -2.17 -9.80
N ALA A 156 16.37 -0.92 -10.20
CA ALA A 156 17.01 0.07 -9.34
C ALA A 156 16.23 0.36 -8.06
N PHE A 157 14.90 0.26 -8.09
CA PHE A 157 14.02 0.50 -6.94
C PHE A 157 13.68 -0.76 -6.14
N GLN A 158 14.20 -1.93 -6.53
CA GLN A 158 13.96 -3.19 -5.82
C GLN A 158 14.91 -3.33 -4.64
N LYS A 159 14.38 -3.50 -3.43
CA LYS A 159 15.19 -3.83 -2.26
C LYS A 159 15.69 -5.28 -2.32
N SER A 160 16.80 -5.53 -1.63
CA SER A 160 17.34 -6.88 -1.45
C SER A 160 16.36 -7.78 -0.68
N GLY A 161 16.41 -9.11 -0.93
CA GLY A 161 15.49 -10.08 -0.31
C GLY A 161 14.16 -10.27 -1.07
N SER A 162 14.04 -9.75 -2.29
CA SER A 162 12.89 -10.03 -3.16
C SER A 162 13.02 -11.42 -3.79
N ASN A 163 11.97 -12.24 -3.67
CA ASN A 163 11.87 -13.56 -4.32
C ASN A 163 11.20 -13.49 -5.72
N ARG A 164 11.03 -12.28 -6.27
CA ARG A 164 10.41 -12.10 -7.57
C ARG A 164 11.42 -12.37 -8.68
N SER A 165 11.04 -13.18 -9.67
CA SER A 165 11.89 -13.58 -10.80
C SER A 165 12.18 -12.46 -11.80
N THR A 166 11.34 -11.43 -11.86
CA THR A 166 11.48 -10.29 -12.77
C THR A 166 11.28 -8.97 -12.04
N SER A 167 12.04 -7.96 -12.43
CA SER A 167 11.90 -6.56 -12.00
C SER A 167 11.06 -5.71 -12.96
N VAL A 168 10.60 -6.32 -14.06
CA VAL A 168 9.71 -5.65 -15.02
C VAL A 168 8.30 -5.57 -14.46
N THR A 169 7.68 -4.38 -14.54
CA THR A 169 6.29 -4.15 -14.17
C THR A 169 5.74 -2.94 -14.93
N THR A 170 4.41 -2.83 -15.01
CA THR A 170 3.75 -1.75 -15.72
C THR A 170 3.14 -0.76 -14.74
N ILE A 171 3.61 0.48 -14.74
CA ILE A 171 2.93 1.59 -14.05
C ILE A 171 1.81 2.09 -14.97
N LYS A 172 0.57 2.00 -14.48
CA LYS A 172 -0.64 2.44 -15.20
C LYS A 172 -0.97 3.92 -14.94
N TYR A 173 -0.52 4.43 -13.80
CA TYR A 173 -0.80 5.79 -13.39
C TYR A 173 0.18 6.21 -12.30
N ILE A 174 0.68 7.42 -12.39
CA ILE A 174 1.46 8.07 -11.35
C ILE A 174 1.09 9.56 -11.33
N LYS A 175 0.86 10.10 -10.15
CA LYS A 175 0.54 11.52 -9.96
C LYS A 175 1.18 12.01 -8.67
N LEU A 176 1.74 13.20 -8.73
CA LEU A 176 2.16 13.98 -7.57
C LEU A 176 1.28 15.22 -7.49
N GLU A 177 0.77 15.51 -6.32
CA GLU A 177 -0.11 16.64 -6.07
C GLU A 177 0.21 17.25 -4.71
N ARG A 178 0.34 18.56 -4.66
CA ARG A 178 0.46 19.30 -3.41
C ARG A 178 -0.90 19.88 -3.03
N THR A 179 -1.27 19.68 -1.76
CA THR A 179 -2.40 20.33 -1.13
C THR A 179 -1.88 20.95 0.16
N GLU A 180 -1.74 22.28 0.19
CA GLU A 180 -1.10 23.00 1.30
C GLU A 180 0.31 22.44 1.58
N ASP A 181 0.57 21.98 2.80
CA ASP A 181 1.83 21.38 3.21
C ASP A 181 1.95 19.88 2.91
N LEU A 182 0.91 19.26 2.38
CA LEU A 182 0.93 17.84 2.06
C LEU A 182 1.26 17.60 0.60
N ILE A 183 2.22 16.73 0.34
CA ILE A 183 2.49 16.18 -0.99
C ILE A 183 1.97 14.76 -1.03
N LEU A 184 1.05 14.50 -1.96
CA LEU A 184 0.43 13.21 -2.20
C LEU A 184 1.03 12.60 -3.46
N ILE A 185 1.50 11.37 -3.38
CA ILE A 185 2.06 10.63 -4.52
C ILE A 185 1.26 9.35 -4.69
N ASP A 186 0.48 9.27 -5.77
CA ASP A 186 -0.35 8.12 -6.12
C ASP A 186 0.33 7.30 -7.22
N ILE A 187 0.45 5.99 -7.01
CA ILE A 187 1.01 5.08 -8.01
C ILE A 187 0.10 3.87 -8.18
N LYS A 188 -0.31 3.60 -9.44
CA LYS A 188 -1.06 2.39 -9.80
C LYS A 188 -0.23 1.55 -10.75
N ALA A 189 -0.04 0.27 -10.43
CA ALA A 189 0.77 -0.64 -11.23
C ALA A 189 0.19 -2.07 -11.22
N THR A 190 0.53 -2.86 -12.23
CA THR A 190 0.14 -4.29 -12.31
C THR A 190 0.77 -5.10 -11.18
N GLY A 191 1.93 -4.66 -10.69
CA GLY A 191 2.63 -5.21 -9.55
C GLY A 191 3.66 -4.24 -9.01
N PHE A 192 4.13 -4.47 -7.79
CA PHE A 192 5.19 -3.68 -7.18
C PHE A 192 6.31 -4.59 -6.71
N LEU A 193 7.55 -4.14 -6.86
CA LEU A 193 8.72 -4.79 -6.31
C LEU A 193 8.82 -4.50 -4.79
N TYR A 194 9.56 -5.34 -4.08
CA TYR A 194 9.80 -5.13 -2.66
C TYR A 194 10.43 -3.75 -2.40
N GLY A 195 9.74 -2.91 -1.63
CA GLY A 195 10.17 -1.56 -1.27
C GLY A 195 10.12 -0.51 -2.40
N MET A 196 9.63 -0.86 -3.61
CA MET A 196 9.67 -0.02 -4.81
C MET A 196 9.12 1.39 -4.59
N VAL A 197 7.89 1.53 -4.10
CA VAL A 197 7.26 2.85 -3.89
C VAL A 197 8.08 3.70 -2.94
N ARG A 198 8.56 3.14 -1.84
CA ARG A 198 9.37 3.85 -0.85
C ARG A 198 10.73 4.29 -1.42
N SER A 199 11.33 3.47 -2.27
CA SER A 199 12.58 3.82 -2.96
C SER A 199 12.36 4.94 -3.97
N ILE A 200 11.28 4.90 -4.77
CA ILE A 200 10.90 5.98 -5.69
C ILE A 200 10.72 7.29 -4.92
N VAL A 201 9.91 7.28 -3.85
CA VAL A 201 9.62 8.49 -3.07
C VAL A 201 10.87 9.04 -2.37
N GLY A 202 11.74 8.17 -1.86
CA GLY A 202 13.02 8.59 -1.27
C GLY A 202 13.88 9.36 -2.27
N GLN A 203 13.95 8.89 -3.51
CA GLN A 203 14.70 9.56 -4.57
C GLN A 203 14.00 10.85 -5.05
N LEU A 204 12.67 10.87 -5.12
CA LEU A 204 11.91 12.08 -5.46
C LEU A 204 12.14 13.21 -4.45
N VAL A 205 12.24 12.87 -3.17
CA VAL A 205 12.56 13.88 -2.14
C VAL A 205 13.94 14.50 -2.37
N LEU A 206 14.94 13.74 -2.84
CA LEU A 206 16.24 14.31 -3.20
C LEU A 206 16.11 15.31 -4.38
N VAL A 207 15.22 15.02 -5.35
CA VAL A 207 14.91 15.96 -6.44
C VAL A 207 14.27 17.23 -5.87
N GLY A 208 13.22 17.08 -5.04
CA GLY A 208 12.53 18.22 -4.41
C GLY A 208 13.43 19.07 -3.51
N GLU A 209 14.43 18.45 -2.88
CA GLU A 209 15.47 19.15 -2.10
C GLU A 209 16.58 19.75 -2.98
N LYS A 210 16.51 19.58 -4.32
CA LYS A 210 17.54 20.01 -5.28
C LYS A 210 18.93 19.41 -5.02
N LYS A 211 18.98 18.20 -4.43
CA LYS A 211 20.21 17.43 -4.23
C LYS A 211 20.61 16.65 -5.46
N ILE A 212 19.63 16.28 -6.29
CA ILE A 212 19.80 15.68 -7.61
C ILE A 212 18.83 16.34 -8.59
N THR A 213 19.15 16.31 -9.88
CA THR A 213 18.24 16.78 -10.93
C THR A 213 17.24 15.70 -11.35
N PRO A 214 16.11 16.05 -12.01
CA PRO A 214 15.20 15.07 -12.63
C PRO A 214 15.92 14.10 -13.57
N ASP A 215 16.92 14.58 -14.34
CA ASP A 215 17.71 13.73 -15.27
C ASP A 215 18.54 12.71 -14.50
N ILE A 216 19.22 13.09 -13.41
CA ILE A 216 19.95 12.15 -12.55
C ILE A 216 19.01 11.10 -11.97
N PHE A 217 17.79 11.49 -11.52
CA PHE A 217 16.79 10.53 -11.07
C PHE A 217 16.43 9.54 -12.19
N LYS A 218 16.17 10.04 -13.41
CA LYS A 218 15.86 9.23 -14.58
C LYS A 218 16.99 8.25 -14.90
N ASP A 219 18.23 8.73 -14.94
CA ASP A 219 19.40 7.89 -15.19
C ASP A 219 19.56 6.76 -14.18
N ARG A 220 19.24 6.99 -12.89
CA ARG A 220 19.32 5.96 -11.85
C ARG A 220 18.46 4.75 -12.15
N TRP A 221 17.25 4.94 -12.64
CA TRP A 221 16.36 3.80 -12.89
C TRP A 221 16.47 3.27 -14.33
N VAL A 222 16.65 4.12 -15.35
CA VAL A 222 16.83 3.70 -16.74
C VAL A 222 18.11 2.88 -16.90
N LEU A 223 19.21 3.35 -16.32
CA LEU A 223 20.52 2.68 -16.36
C LEU A 223 20.71 1.65 -15.24
N LYS A 224 19.63 1.32 -14.50
CA LYS A 224 19.62 0.31 -13.44
C LYS A 224 20.66 0.52 -12.34
N LYS A 225 21.01 1.78 -12.02
CA LYS A 225 22.02 2.17 -11.03
C LYS A 225 21.51 1.95 -9.60
N LYS A 226 21.29 0.71 -9.20
CA LYS A 226 20.74 0.35 -7.88
C LYS A 226 21.59 0.88 -6.72
N HIS A 227 22.90 0.94 -6.86
CA HIS A 227 23.82 1.44 -5.84
C HIS A 227 23.63 2.92 -5.53
N ASP A 228 23.04 3.69 -6.44
CA ASP A 228 22.76 5.11 -6.27
C ASP A 228 21.39 5.34 -5.60
N VAL A 229 20.53 4.30 -5.54
CA VAL A 229 19.21 4.34 -4.91
C VAL A 229 19.33 3.86 -3.45
N ARG A 230 19.98 4.64 -2.60
CA ARG A 230 20.24 4.27 -1.20
C ARG A 230 19.10 4.70 -0.26
N GLU A 231 18.52 5.88 -0.49
CA GLU A 231 17.45 6.41 0.34
C GLU A 231 16.10 5.77 0.02
N SER A 232 15.40 5.38 1.07
CA SER A 232 14.04 4.85 0.98
C SER A 232 13.16 5.57 2.00
N ALA A 233 12.04 6.08 1.54
CA ALA A 233 11.09 6.79 2.38
C ALA A 233 10.55 5.90 3.54
N PRO A 234 10.27 6.47 4.73
CA PRO A 234 9.71 5.74 5.86
C PRO A 234 8.40 5.02 5.53
N ALA A 235 8.17 3.87 6.16
CA ALA A 235 6.97 3.06 5.91
C ALA A 235 5.68 3.81 6.27
N LYS A 236 5.69 4.59 7.34
CA LYS A 236 4.52 5.29 7.90
C LYS A 236 3.82 6.28 6.96
N GLY A 237 4.50 6.76 5.91
CA GLY A 237 3.87 7.60 4.89
C GLY A 237 3.16 6.80 3.80
N LEU A 238 3.35 5.47 3.74
CA LEU A 238 2.83 4.62 2.68
C LEU A 238 1.54 3.92 3.09
N CYS A 239 0.54 4.01 2.22
CA CYS A 239 -0.74 3.32 2.36
C CYS A 239 -1.06 2.52 1.08
N PHE A 240 -1.36 1.23 1.24
CA PHE A 240 -2.01 0.42 0.22
C PHE A 240 -3.48 0.84 0.15
N VAL A 241 -3.88 1.51 -0.95
CA VAL A 241 -5.22 2.08 -1.07
C VAL A 241 -6.24 1.02 -1.48
N ASN A 242 -5.99 0.33 -2.59
CA ASN A 242 -6.86 -0.74 -3.06
C ASN A 242 -6.21 -1.64 -4.12
N SER A 243 -6.88 -2.75 -4.40
CA SER A 243 -6.70 -3.54 -5.61
C SER A 243 -7.92 -3.42 -6.51
N VAL A 244 -7.70 -3.42 -7.81
CA VAL A 244 -8.76 -3.37 -8.80
C VAL A 244 -8.82 -4.69 -9.55
N TYR A 245 -10.02 -5.19 -9.73
CA TYR A 245 -10.36 -6.43 -10.43
C TYR A 245 -11.20 -6.09 -11.64
N GLU A 246 -11.25 -6.98 -12.64
CA GLU A 246 -12.08 -6.80 -13.83
C GLU A 246 -13.57 -6.62 -13.45
N GLU A 247 -14.06 -7.51 -12.58
CA GLU A 247 -15.40 -7.40 -12.02
C GLU A 247 -15.38 -6.63 -10.70
N ASN A 248 -16.30 -5.71 -10.51
CA ASN A 248 -16.49 -5.04 -9.22
C ASN A 248 -17.27 -5.95 -8.26
N ILE A 249 -16.54 -6.87 -7.60
CA ILE A 249 -17.13 -7.84 -6.67
C ILE A 249 -17.54 -7.20 -5.34
N PHE A 250 -16.92 -6.10 -4.92
CA PHE A 250 -17.26 -5.37 -3.71
C PHE A 250 -18.18 -4.19 -4.07
N LYS A 251 -19.46 -4.31 -3.70
CA LYS A 251 -20.51 -3.36 -4.13
C LYS A 251 -20.89 -2.34 -3.07
N ARG A 252 -20.62 -2.63 -1.78
CA ARG A 252 -21.00 -1.76 -0.66
C ARG A 252 -19.96 -0.68 -0.38
N ILE A 253 -18.71 -0.91 -0.76
CA ILE A 253 -17.63 0.05 -0.52
C ILE A 253 -17.60 1.10 -1.62
N ASN A 254 -17.78 2.36 -1.24
CA ASN A 254 -17.46 3.46 -2.13
C ASN A 254 -15.92 3.60 -2.21
N LYS A 255 -15.36 3.44 -3.42
CA LYS A 255 -13.91 3.56 -3.63
C LYS A 255 -13.33 4.90 -3.16
N LYS A 256 -14.14 5.98 -3.13
CA LYS A 256 -13.74 7.28 -2.60
C LYS A 256 -13.52 7.28 -1.08
N ASP A 257 -14.13 6.34 -0.35
CA ASP A 257 -13.98 6.24 1.11
C ASP A 257 -12.75 5.43 1.52
N LEU A 258 -12.13 4.71 0.59
CA LEU A 258 -10.86 4.00 0.78
C LEU A 258 -9.65 4.95 0.79
N PHE A 259 -9.79 6.18 0.31
CA PHE A 259 -8.71 7.14 0.38
C PHE A 259 -8.59 7.68 1.81
N PRO A 260 -7.38 7.63 2.42
CA PRO A 260 -7.15 8.37 3.64
C PRO A 260 -7.46 9.85 3.38
N LYS A 261 -8.57 10.33 3.92
CA LYS A 261 -8.99 11.72 3.77
C LYS A 261 -8.29 12.54 4.85
N PHE A 262 -7.17 13.14 4.54
CA PHE A 262 -6.58 14.19 5.36
C PHE A 262 -7.23 15.52 4.99
N VAL A 263 -8.47 15.72 5.41
CA VAL A 263 -9.14 17.01 5.23
C VAL A 263 -8.74 17.92 6.39
N LEU A 264 -7.64 18.62 6.24
CA LEU A 264 -7.37 19.82 7.00
C LEU A 264 -8.18 20.96 6.35
N ARG A 265 -9.47 21.07 6.68
CA ARG A 265 -10.20 22.30 6.37
C ARG A 265 -9.62 23.36 7.28
N GLY A 266 -8.90 24.33 6.68
CA GLY A 266 -8.60 25.57 7.36
C GLY A 266 -9.91 26.19 7.80
N TYR A 267 -10.01 26.59 9.06
CA TYR A 267 -11.05 27.49 9.50
C TYR A 267 -10.77 28.83 8.79
N SER A 268 -11.57 29.14 7.76
CA SER A 268 -11.69 30.49 7.21
C SER A 268 -12.57 31.30 8.12
#